data_8b46f4bbea98df2e357606743ccfc609
#
_entry.id   8b46f4bbea98df2e357606743ccfc609
#
_cell.length_a   1.000
_cell.length_b   1.000
_cell.length_c   1.000
_cell.angle_alpha   90.00
_cell.angle_beta   90.00
_cell.angle_gamma   90.00
#
_symmetry.space_group_name_H-M   'P 1'
#
loop_
_entity.id
_entity.type
_entity.pdbx_description
1 polymer ?
#
loop_
_entity_poly.entity_id
_entity_poly.type
_entity_poly.pdbx_seq_one_letter_code
_entity_poly.pdbx_strand_id
1 'polypeptide(L)'
;MTSATGGSPDLAARPPLKPAEQRALAQIRAELSRVIRYDDESIVHDQWIRQRYDVGAFASYAPARTAAAVTAWHEAGHAVAALTVGVRFSSASIRHRSGRHGRASQGRVHGIEGAADLEFVIDAAGQVAERLRGWTMLDGDQELRAWLPTWRADGGDARRFRRTLRTRFGADEVGAWRYSERLLTPRRLAIQRVARALLVHPRHLPYAVVAALAEDG
;
A
#
# COMPACT_ATOMS: atom_id res chain seq x y z
N MET A 1 34.89 -11.88 -10.63
CA MET A 1 33.67 -11.25 -11.11
C MET A 1 32.69 -12.35 -11.47
N THR A 2 31.91 -12.82 -10.53
CA THR A 2 30.88 -13.86 -10.73
C THR A 2 29.54 -13.19 -10.93
N SER A 3 29.02 -13.27 -12.16
CA SER A 3 27.69 -12.79 -12.51
C SER A 3 26.64 -13.63 -11.76
N ALA A 4 26.05 -13.04 -10.73
CA ALA A 4 24.88 -13.61 -10.10
C ALA A 4 23.71 -13.41 -11.06
N THR A 5 23.34 -14.43 -11.80
CA THR A 5 22.06 -14.55 -12.49
C THR A 5 20.99 -14.64 -11.41
N GLY A 6 20.41 -13.48 -11.07
CA GLY A 6 19.25 -13.38 -10.20
C GLY A 6 18.05 -14.02 -10.89
N GLY A 7 17.85 -15.32 -10.68
CA GLY A 7 16.58 -15.98 -10.99
C GLY A 7 15.48 -15.26 -10.21
N SER A 8 14.46 -14.78 -10.92
CA SER A 8 13.21 -14.36 -10.28
C SER A 8 12.76 -15.45 -9.32
N PRO A 9 12.41 -15.14 -8.06
CA PRO A 9 11.86 -16.13 -7.17
C PRO A 9 10.66 -16.75 -7.87
N ASP A 10 10.74 -18.06 -8.11
CA ASP A 10 9.61 -18.86 -8.59
C ASP A 10 8.44 -18.58 -7.66
N LEU A 11 7.50 -17.76 -8.12
CA LEU A 11 6.30 -17.40 -7.37
C LEU A 11 5.58 -18.70 -7.13
N ALA A 12 5.86 -19.32 -5.97
CA ALA A 12 5.37 -20.62 -5.55
C ALA A 12 3.93 -20.79 -6.01
N ALA A 13 3.65 -21.82 -6.78
CA ALA A 13 2.38 -22.07 -7.45
C ALA A 13 1.22 -21.71 -6.53
N ARG A 14 0.48 -20.69 -6.91
CA ARG A 14 -0.59 -20.14 -6.07
C ARG A 14 -1.65 -21.21 -5.88
N PRO A 15 -2.14 -21.39 -4.67
CA PRO A 15 -3.28 -22.27 -4.48
C PRO A 15 -4.46 -21.72 -5.31
N PRO A 16 -5.21 -22.58 -6.00
CA PRO A 16 -6.40 -22.17 -6.74
C PRO A 16 -7.38 -21.47 -5.80
N LEU A 17 -8.02 -20.42 -6.31
CA LEU A 17 -9.06 -19.71 -5.56
C LEU A 17 -10.17 -20.63 -5.13
N LYS A 18 -10.52 -20.61 -3.87
CA LYS A 18 -11.70 -21.31 -3.35
C LYS A 18 -12.98 -20.72 -3.96
N PRO A 19 -14.08 -21.48 -4.07
CA PRO A 19 -15.32 -20.96 -4.67
C PRO A 19 -15.84 -19.66 -4.04
N ALA A 20 -15.66 -19.48 -2.72
CA ALA A 20 -16.02 -18.25 -2.04
C ALA A 20 -15.11 -17.06 -2.46
N GLU A 21 -13.83 -17.31 -2.65
CA GLU A 21 -12.85 -16.29 -3.10
C GLU A 21 -13.10 -15.93 -4.57
N GLN A 22 -13.47 -16.88 -5.42
CA GLN A 22 -13.87 -16.62 -6.81
C GLN A 22 -15.10 -15.72 -6.87
N ARG A 23 -16.13 -15.99 -6.06
CA ARG A 23 -17.32 -15.14 -5.98
C ARG A 23 -16.97 -13.74 -5.49
N ALA A 24 -16.17 -13.62 -4.44
CA ALA A 24 -15.71 -12.32 -3.91
C ALA A 24 -14.94 -11.54 -4.96
N LEU A 25 -14.02 -12.18 -5.68
CA LEU A 25 -13.25 -11.55 -6.75
C LEU A 25 -14.15 -11.07 -7.90
N ALA A 26 -15.11 -11.91 -8.33
CA ALA A 26 -16.06 -11.53 -9.38
C ALA A 26 -16.93 -10.33 -8.96
N GLN A 27 -17.41 -10.31 -7.72
CA GLN A 27 -18.16 -9.18 -7.18
C GLN A 27 -17.30 -7.91 -7.12
N ILE A 28 -16.08 -8.01 -6.61
CA ILE A 28 -15.14 -6.87 -6.55
C ILE A 28 -14.89 -6.31 -7.96
N ARG A 29 -14.61 -7.17 -8.94
CA ARG A 29 -14.38 -6.74 -10.32
C ARG A 29 -15.60 -6.04 -10.91
N ALA A 30 -16.81 -6.56 -10.66
CA ALA A 30 -18.05 -5.93 -11.11
C ALA A 30 -18.27 -4.55 -10.45
N GLU A 31 -17.99 -4.42 -9.17
CA GLU A 31 -18.11 -3.15 -8.46
C GLU A 31 -17.02 -2.16 -8.90
N LEU A 32 -15.77 -2.62 -9.04
CA LEU A 32 -14.68 -1.78 -9.58
C LEU A 32 -14.98 -1.27 -10.97
N SER A 33 -15.58 -2.09 -11.85
CA SER A 33 -15.97 -1.66 -13.21
C SER A 33 -17.06 -0.56 -13.21
N ARG A 34 -17.88 -0.50 -12.16
CA ARG A 34 -18.86 0.58 -11.97
C ARG A 34 -18.21 1.87 -11.44
N VAL A 35 -17.24 1.73 -10.54
CA VAL A 35 -16.57 2.86 -9.87
C VAL A 35 -15.54 3.53 -10.78
N ILE A 36 -14.86 2.77 -11.66
CA ILE A 36 -13.86 3.31 -12.60
C ILE A 36 -14.41 4.43 -13.47
N ARG A 37 -15.72 4.41 -13.83
CA ARG A 37 -16.34 5.50 -14.59
C ARG A 37 -16.42 6.83 -13.83
N TYR A 38 -16.33 6.81 -12.51
CA TYR A 38 -16.43 8.02 -11.67
C TYR A 38 -15.07 8.49 -11.14
N ASP A 39 -14.10 7.60 -10.98
CA ASP A 39 -12.84 7.90 -10.27
C ASP A 39 -11.74 8.48 -11.17
N ASP A 40 -11.69 8.13 -12.44
CA ASP A 40 -10.68 8.72 -13.35
C ASP A 40 -10.95 10.21 -13.60
N GLU A 41 -12.21 10.59 -13.65
CA GLU A 41 -12.59 12.01 -13.71
C GLU A 41 -12.37 12.71 -12.37
N SER A 42 -12.60 12.05 -11.22
CA SER A 42 -12.43 12.67 -9.91
C SER A 42 -10.96 12.80 -9.51
N ILE A 43 -10.07 11.87 -9.91
CA ILE A 43 -8.62 11.96 -9.65
C ILE A 43 -8.01 13.10 -10.48
N VAL A 44 -8.38 13.22 -11.75
CA VAL A 44 -7.95 14.34 -12.60
C VAL A 44 -8.54 15.66 -12.09
N HIS A 45 -9.78 15.65 -11.64
CA HIS A 45 -10.45 16.81 -11.06
C HIS A 45 -9.82 17.21 -9.72
N ASP A 46 -9.48 16.26 -8.83
CA ASP A 46 -8.79 16.55 -7.55
C ASP A 46 -7.38 17.10 -7.76
N GLN A 47 -6.62 16.59 -8.73
CA GLN A 47 -5.32 17.14 -9.11
C GLN A 47 -5.45 18.55 -9.71
N TRP A 48 -6.44 18.75 -10.57
CA TRP A 48 -6.70 20.05 -11.20
C TRP A 48 -7.16 21.09 -10.17
N ILE A 49 -8.01 20.71 -9.21
CA ILE A 49 -8.45 21.55 -8.11
C ILE A 49 -7.27 21.89 -7.19
N ARG A 50 -6.42 20.95 -6.83
CA ARG A 50 -5.23 21.18 -6.00
C ARG A 50 -4.21 22.10 -6.66
N GLN A 51 -4.08 22.05 -7.97
CA GLN A 51 -3.19 22.95 -8.71
C GLN A 51 -3.75 24.36 -8.87
N ARG A 52 -5.05 24.54 -8.83
CA ARG A 52 -5.70 25.81 -9.13
C ARG A 52 -6.22 26.58 -7.91
N TYR A 53 -6.45 25.89 -6.78
CA TYR A 53 -7.00 26.50 -5.57
C TYR A 53 -6.13 26.12 -4.38
N ASP A 54 -5.72 27.13 -3.60
CA ASP A 54 -4.93 26.93 -2.40
C ASP A 54 -5.64 25.95 -1.43
N VAL A 55 -4.94 24.89 -1.04
CA VAL A 55 -5.47 23.65 -0.47
C VAL A 55 -6.13 23.85 0.91
N GLY A 56 -5.95 25.00 1.54
CA GLY A 56 -6.50 25.29 2.88
C GLY A 56 -8.03 25.27 2.99
N ALA A 57 -8.73 25.60 1.91
CA ALA A 57 -10.20 25.74 1.92
C ALA A 57 -10.97 24.43 1.68
N PHE A 58 -10.37 23.40 1.08
CA PHE A 58 -11.04 22.16 0.73
C PHE A 58 -10.86 21.00 1.71
N ALA A 59 -9.99 21.14 2.71
CA ALA A 59 -9.80 20.14 3.76
C ALA A 59 -11.10 19.86 4.57
N SER A 60 -12.08 20.76 4.50
CA SER A 60 -13.33 20.65 5.27
C SER A 60 -14.41 19.77 4.62
N TYR A 61 -14.34 19.48 3.31
CA TYR A 61 -15.47 18.85 2.60
C TYR A 61 -15.47 17.32 2.50
N ALA A 62 -14.36 16.61 2.74
CA ALA A 62 -14.35 15.16 2.68
C ALA A 62 -13.37 14.44 3.64
N PRO A 63 -13.32 14.76 4.94
CA PRO A 63 -12.31 14.18 5.83
C PRO A 63 -12.45 12.65 5.98
N ALA A 64 -13.64 12.10 5.93
CA ALA A 64 -13.87 10.67 6.15
C ALA A 64 -13.54 9.81 4.93
N ARG A 65 -13.88 10.22 3.72
CA ARG A 65 -13.53 9.51 2.49
C ARG A 65 -12.02 9.57 2.22
N THR A 66 -11.41 10.72 2.52
CA THR A 66 -9.97 10.91 2.38
C THR A 66 -9.18 10.01 3.34
N ALA A 67 -9.58 9.93 4.61
CA ALA A 67 -8.92 9.06 5.60
C ALA A 67 -9.05 7.58 5.24
N ALA A 68 -10.23 7.13 4.82
CA ALA A 68 -10.44 5.75 4.38
C ALA A 68 -9.60 5.40 3.14
N ALA A 69 -9.54 6.31 2.17
CA ALA A 69 -8.76 6.10 0.97
C ALA A 69 -7.25 6.08 1.27
N VAL A 70 -6.74 6.95 2.14
CA VAL A 70 -5.35 6.91 2.59
C VAL A 70 -5.05 5.58 3.26
N THR A 71 -5.88 5.15 4.22
CA THR A 71 -5.71 3.85 4.88
C THR A 71 -5.77 2.69 3.90
N ALA A 72 -6.69 2.72 2.93
CA ALA A 72 -6.78 1.65 1.93
C ALA A 72 -5.51 1.56 1.07
N TRP A 73 -4.94 2.69 0.65
CA TRP A 73 -3.67 2.72 -0.06
C TRP A 73 -2.51 2.24 0.80
N HIS A 74 -2.46 2.64 2.05
CA HIS A 74 -1.47 2.19 3.03
C HIS A 74 -1.46 0.66 3.15
N GLU A 75 -2.61 0.06 3.45
CA GLU A 75 -2.72 -1.39 3.60
C GLU A 75 -2.52 -2.14 2.28
N ALA A 76 -2.97 -1.57 1.16
CA ALA A 76 -2.68 -2.12 -0.16
C ALA A 76 -1.17 -2.12 -0.45
N GLY A 77 -0.45 -1.08 -0.01
CA GLY A 77 1.00 -1.01 -0.09
C GLY A 77 1.66 -2.18 0.62
N HIS A 78 1.32 -2.43 1.88
CA HIS A 78 1.83 -3.57 2.64
C HIS A 78 1.52 -4.92 1.97
N ALA A 79 0.28 -5.10 1.51
CA ALA A 79 -0.16 -6.34 0.88
C ALA A 79 0.56 -6.61 -0.46
N VAL A 80 0.68 -5.60 -1.32
CA VAL A 80 1.38 -5.72 -2.61
C VAL A 80 2.90 -5.87 -2.40
N ALA A 81 3.48 -5.19 -1.40
CA ALA A 81 4.88 -5.39 -1.04
C ALA A 81 5.15 -6.83 -0.60
N ALA A 82 4.31 -7.38 0.28
CA ALA A 82 4.42 -8.78 0.70
C ALA A 82 4.40 -9.74 -0.49
N LEU A 83 3.45 -9.55 -1.43
CA LEU A 83 3.41 -10.32 -2.69
C LEU A 83 4.70 -10.16 -3.51
N THR A 84 5.21 -8.92 -3.62
CA THR A 84 6.39 -8.62 -4.44
C THR A 84 7.66 -9.27 -3.89
N VAL A 85 7.77 -9.38 -2.56
CA VAL A 85 8.93 -10.03 -1.91
C VAL A 85 8.69 -11.51 -1.60
N GLY A 86 7.58 -12.09 -2.09
CA GLY A 86 7.30 -13.53 -1.94
C GLY A 86 6.83 -13.94 -0.53
N VAL A 87 6.37 -12.99 0.27
CA VAL A 87 5.87 -13.24 1.63
C VAL A 87 4.37 -13.47 1.61
N ARG A 88 3.92 -14.53 2.29
CA ARG A 88 2.50 -14.84 2.45
C ARG A 88 1.89 -14.06 3.60
N PHE A 89 0.60 -13.81 3.50
CA PHE A 89 -0.22 -13.26 4.56
C PHE A 89 -1.64 -13.87 4.50
N SER A 90 -2.42 -13.78 5.55
CA SER A 90 -3.77 -14.35 5.54
C SER A 90 -4.79 -13.46 4.84
N SER A 91 -4.79 -12.17 5.17
CA SER A 91 -5.73 -11.20 4.59
C SER A 91 -5.29 -9.76 4.82
N ALA A 92 -5.88 -8.84 4.05
CA ALA A 92 -5.83 -7.41 4.29
C ALA A 92 -7.22 -6.90 4.70
N SER A 93 -7.29 -5.88 5.56
CA SER A 93 -8.54 -5.25 5.99
C SER A 93 -8.35 -3.79 6.34
N ILE A 94 -9.43 -3.01 6.24
CA ILE A 94 -9.53 -1.67 6.80
C ILE A 94 -10.77 -1.61 7.70
N ARG A 95 -10.69 -0.84 8.79
CA ARG A 95 -11.81 -0.65 9.73
C ARG A 95 -12.01 0.84 9.96
N HIS A 96 -13.27 1.26 9.85
CA HIS A 96 -13.67 2.59 10.26
C HIS A 96 -14.06 2.56 11.74
N ARG A 97 -13.37 3.33 12.56
CA ARG A 97 -13.76 3.56 13.94
C ARG A 97 -14.39 4.94 14.05
N SER A 98 -15.66 4.97 14.49
CA SER A 98 -16.30 6.20 14.95
C SER A 98 -15.98 6.36 16.44
N GLY A 99 -15.15 7.32 16.79
CA GLY A 99 -14.80 7.65 18.18
C GLY A 99 -15.25 9.05 18.57
N ARG A 100 -15.20 9.36 19.86
CA ARG A 100 -15.55 10.70 20.40
C ARG A 100 -14.71 11.84 19.81
N HIS A 101 -13.55 11.55 19.26
CA HIS A 101 -12.59 12.51 18.68
C HIS A 101 -12.52 12.48 17.15
N GLY A 102 -13.56 11.96 16.48
CA GLY A 102 -13.61 11.90 15.02
C GLY A 102 -13.58 10.47 14.47
N ARG A 103 -13.66 10.36 13.15
CA ARG A 103 -13.60 9.09 12.42
C ARG A 103 -12.14 8.77 12.11
N ALA A 104 -11.57 7.77 12.79
CA ALA A 104 -10.28 7.21 12.46
C ALA A 104 -10.48 5.97 11.61
N SER A 105 -9.66 5.81 10.58
CA SER A 105 -9.56 4.59 9.80
C SER A 105 -8.31 3.84 10.25
N GLN A 106 -8.44 2.55 10.52
CA GLN A 106 -7.34 1.66 10.84
C GLN A 106 -7.33 0.51 9.86
N GLY A 107 -6.16 0.13 9.39
CA GLY A 107 -6.00 -1.01 8.54
C GLY A 107 -5.02 -2.03 9.11
N ARG A 108 -4.94 -3.18 8.49
CA ARG A 108 -3.96 -4.22 8.81
C ARG A 108 -3.86 -5.26 7.72
N VAL A 109 -2.62 -5.65 7.42
CA VAL A 109 -2.32 -6.93 6.79
C VAL A 109 -2.05 -7.96 7.88
N HIS A 110 -2.82 -9.07 7.86
CA HIS A 110 -2.86 -10.07 8.91
C HIS A 110 -2.04 -11.31 8.53
N GLY A 111 -1.37 -11.91 9.54
CA GLY A 111 -0.72 -13.21 9.37
C GLY A 111 0.38 -13.20 8.32
N ILE A 112 1.25 -12.20 8.37
CA ILE A 112 2.47 -12.18 7.55
C ILE A 112 3.35 -13.33 8.03
N GLU A 113 3.60 -14.31 7.15
CA GLU A 113 4.39 -15.51 7.43
C GLU A 113 5.69 -15.45 6.64
N GLY A 114 6.79 -15.72 7.37
CA GLY A 114 8.12 -15.75 6.79
C GLY A 114 8.79 -14.38 6.89
N ALA A 115 9.81 -14.31 7.72
CA ALA A 115 10.70 -13.16 7.79
C ALA A 115 11.61 -13.21 6.55
N ALA A 116 11.19 -12.57 5.50
CA ALA A 116 12.06 -12.38 4.36
C ALA A 116 13.15 -11.37 4.71
N ASP A 117 14.30 -11.50 4.08
CA ASP A 117 15.38 -10.50 4.14
C ASP A 117 14.89 -9.11 3.72
N LEU A 118 13.73 -9.04 3.09
CA LEU A 118 13.07 -7.86 2.58
C LEU A 118 11.86 -7.39 3.43
N GLU A 119 11.75 -7.80 4.70
CA GLU A 119 10.66 -7.36 5.60
C GLU A 119 10.59 -5.83 5.71
N PHE A 120 11.73 -5.15 5.66
CA PHE A 120 11.78 -3.68 5.66
C PHE A 120 11.03 -3.04 4.49
N VAL A 121 10.94 -3.74 3.34
CA VAL A 121 10.14 -3.28 2.19
C VAL A 121 8.67 -3.26 2.57
N ILE A 122 8.20 -4.31 3.25
CA ILE A 122 6.81 -4.39 3.72
C ILE A 122 6.54 -3.28 4.72
N ASP A 123 7.45 -3.05 5.68
CA ASP A 123 7.28 -2.01 6.70
C ASP A 123 7.25 -0.59 6.12
N ALA A 124 8.02 -0.30 5.06
CA ALA A 124 8.01 0.99 4.38
C ALA A 124 6.79 1.18 3.45
N ALA A 125 6.21 0.07 2.98
CA ALA A 125 5.31 0.04 1.83
C ALA A 125 4.02 0.86 2.03
N GLY A 126 3.48 0.92 3.24
CA GLY A 126 2.30 1.73 3.53
C GLY A 126 2.53 3.20 3.19
N GLN A 127 3.62 3.77 3.70
CA GLN A 127 3.98 5.16 3.43
C GLN A 127 4.41 5.42 1.99
N VAL A 128 5.13 4.47 1.37
CA VAL A 128 5.47 4.56 -0.06
C VAL A 128 4.19 4.60 -0.90
N ALA A 129 3.21 3.74 -0.59
CA ALA A 129 1.94 3.70 -1.31
C ALA A 129 1.12 5.00 -1.14
N GLU A 130 1.09 5.60 0.06
CA GLU A 130 0.46 6.90 0.27
C GLU A 130 1.08 7.99 -0.61
N ARG A 131 2.41 8.00 -0.74
CA ARG A 131 3.12 8.93 -1.62
C ARG A 131 2.85 8.67 -3.09
N LEU A 132 2.85 7.40 -3.51
CA LEU A 132 2.49 7.00 -4.88
C LEU A 132 1.06 7.42 -5.25
N ARG A 133 0.13 7.41 -4.29
CA ARG A 133 -1.23 7.92 -4.48
C ARG A 133 -1.21 9.42 -4.80
N GLY A 134 -0.48 10.20 -4.01
CA GLY A 134 -0.42 11.66 -4.13
C GLY A 134 0.57 12.17 -5.17
N TRP A 135 1.36 11.30 -5.82
CA TRP A 135 2.50 11.68 -6.64
C TRP A 135 3.49 12.61 -5.91
N THR A 136 3.59 12.45 -4.59
CA THR A 136 4.43 13.27 -3.71
C THR A 136 5.73 12.54 -3.37
N MET A 137 6.38 12.00 -4.38
CA MET A 137 7.69 11.36 -4.19
C MET A 137 8.73 12.41 -3.77
N LEU A 138 9.64 12.00 -2.91
CA LEU A 138 10.74 12.86 -2.49
C LEU A 138 11.86 12.82 -3.56
N ASP A 139 12.15 13.96 -4.18
CA ASP A 139 13.01 14.01 -5.36
C ASP A 139 14.49 13.76 -5.02
N GLY A 140 14.92 14.05 -3.81
CA GLY A 140 16.31 13.91 -3.39
C GLY A 140 16.51 13.20 -2.06
N ASP A 141 17.72 12.65 -1.86
CA ASP A 141 18.08 11.98 -0.59
C ASP A 141 18.14 12.96 0.58
N GLN A 142 18.44 14.24 0.32
CA GLN A 142 18.43 15.27 1.34
C GLN A 142 17.00 15.49 1.87
N GLU A 143 16.04 15.59 0.98
CA GLU A 143 14.63 15.75 1.34
C GLU A 143 14.11 14.51 2.10
N LEU A 144 14.47 13.32 1.63
CA LEU A 144 14.14 12.08 2.31
C LEU A 144 14.75 12.03 3.71
N ARG A 145 16.02 12.40 3.89
CA ARG A 145 16.67 12.47 5.22
C ARG A 145 15.98 13.46 6.14
N ALA A 146 15.53 14.59 5.64
CA ALA A 146 14.80 15.59 6.42
C ALA A 146 13.40 15.07 6.83
N TRP A 147 12.76 14.27 5.97
CA TRP A 147 11.43 13.74 6.24
C TRP A 147 11.42 12.48 7.13
N LEU A 148 12.37 11.57 7.02
CA LEU A 148 12.42 10.31 7.79
C LEU A 148 12.21 10.50 9.30
N PRO A 149 12.75 11.54 9.97
CA PRO A 149 12.47 11.79 11.39
C PRO A 149 11.00 12.03 11.70
N THR A 150 10.25 12.67 10.80
CA THR A 150 8.82 12.94 11.01
C THR A 150 8.02 11.64 10.94
N TRP A 151 8.33 10.76 9.99
CA TRP A 151 7.74 9.44 9.92
C TRP A 151 8.03 8.57 11.15
N ARG A 152 9.20 8.75 11.75
CA ARG A 152 9.58 8.04 12.99
C ARG A 152 8.65 8.30 14.16
N ALA A 153 8.05 9.49 14.22
CA ALA A 153 7.12 9.86 15.28
C ALA A 153 5.77 9.14 15.17
N ASP A 154 5.37 8.70 13.97
CA ASP A 154 3.97 8.41 13.64
C ASP A 154 3.53 6.94 13.79
N GLY A 155 4.42 5.96 14.03
CA GLY A 155 3.83 4.65 14.11
C GLY A 155 4.67 3.39 14.24
N GLY A 156 3.94 2.28 14.22
CA GLY A 156 4.44 0.93 14.35
C GLY A 156 5.33 0.51 13.19
N ASP A 157 5.00 0.95 11.97
CA ASP A 157 5.72 0.58 10.75
C ASP A 157 7.12 1.18 10.71
N ALA A 158 7.27 2.46 11.02
CA ALA A 158 8.57 3.12 11.12
C ALA A 158 9.47 2.48 12.19
N ARG A 159 8.87 2.02 13.30
CA ARG A 159 9.60 1.31 14.36
C ARG A 159 10.06 -0.07 13.88
N ARG A 160 9.20 -0.83 13.17
CA ARG A 160 9.54 -2.14 12.60
C ARG A 160 10.61 -1.99 11.54
N PHE A 161 10.43 -1.07 10.59
CA PHE A 161 11.40 -0.75 9.54
C PHE A 161 12.81 -0.55 10.10
N ARG A 162 12.96 0.34 11.09
CA ARG A 162 14.27 0.59 11.72
C ARG A 162 14.82 -0.62 12.48
N ARG A 163 13.97 -1.38 13.15
CA ARG A 163 14.40 -2.60 13.83
C ARG A 163 14.97 -3.61 12.85
N THR A 164 14.26 -3.86 11.77
CA THR A 164 14.68 -4.79 10.72
C THR A 164 15.99 -4.34 10.07
N LEU A 165 16.13 -3.04 9.77
CA LEU A 165 17.36 -2.51 9.19
C LEU A 165 18.57 -2.65 10.12
N ARG A 166 18.43 -2.33 11.40
CA ARG A 166 19.55 -2.44 12.37
C ARG A 166 20.08 -3.85 12.46
N THR A 167 19.21 -4.84 12.37
CA THR A 167 19.61 -6.24 12.48
C THR A 167 20.25 -6.80 11.21
N ARG A 168 19.96 -6.22 10.04
CA ARG A 168 20.34 -6.83 8.76
C ARG A 168 21.14 -5.95 7.81
N PHE A 169 20.97 -4.63 7.85
CA PHE A 169 21.47 -3.72 6.80
C PHE A 169 22.30 -2.53 7.32
N GLY A 170 22.79 -2.60 8.56
CA GLY A 170 23.68 -1.57 9.09
C GLY A 170 23.08 -0.16 9.19
N ALA A 171 21.76 -0.04 9.20
CA ALA A 171 21.01 1.20 9.41
C ALA A 171 21.00 2.25 8.27
N ASP A 172 21.25 1.85 7.02
CA ASP A 172 21.03 2.75 5.87
C ASP A 172 19.53 2.90 5.56
N GLU A 173 18.85 3.78 6.30
CA GLU A 173 17.42 4.04 6.15
C GLU A 173 17.08 4.65 4.77
N VAL A 174 17.95 5.49 4.23
CA VAL A 174 17.74 6.15 2.93
C VAL A 174 17.83 5.15 1.79
N GLY A 175 18.88 4.34 1.77
CA GLY A 175 19.05 3.29 0.75
C GLY A 175 17.93 2.26 0.78
N ALA A 176 17.51 1.83 1.97
CA ALA A 176 16.41 0.89 2.14
C ALA A 176 15.05 1.49 1.71
N TRP A 177 14.79 2.75 2.01
CA TRP A 177 13.61 3.46 1.53
C TRP A 177 13.59 3.54 0.00
N ARG A 178 14.69 3.99 -0.62
CA ARG A 178 14.83 4.08 -2.09
C ARG A 178 14.69 2.71 -2.77
N TYR A 179 15.17 1.66 -2.12
CA TYR A 179 14.95 0.30 -2.61
C TYR A 179 13.47 -0.05 -2.61
N SER A 180 12.74 0.25 -1.54
CA SER A 180 11.30 0.02 -1.43
C SER A 180 10.52 0.83 -2.47
N GLU A 181 10.86 2.09 -2.69
CA GLU A 181 10.26 2.93 -3.75
C GLU A 181 10.46 2.30 -5.13
N ARG A 182 11.68 1.88 -5.47
CA ARG A 182 11.96 1.25 -6.77
C ARG A 182 11.18 -0.04 -7.00
N LEU A 183 10.98 -0.84 -5.96
CA LEU A 183 10.17 -2.06 -6.06
C LEU A 183 8.70 -1.79 -6.22
N LEU A 184 8.16 -0.76 -5.57
CA LEU A 184 6.73 -0.51 -5.50
C LEU A 184 6.21 0.45 -6.57
N THR A 185 7.05 1.34 -7.11
CA THR A 185 6.63 2.27 -8.16
C THR A 185 6.04 1.56 -9.39
N PRO A 186 6.65 0.50 -9.94
CA PRO A 186 6.05 -0.26 -11.04
C PRO A 186 4.75 -0.98 -10.66
N ARG A 187 4.50 -1.17 -9.36
CA ARG A 187 3.31 -1.84 -8.82
C ARG A 187 2.18 -0.88 -8.45
N ARG A 188 2.30 0.40 -8.80
CA ARG A 188 1.31 1.41 -8.44
C ARG A 188 -0.13 1.04 -8.84
N LEU A 189 -0.33 0.51 -10.04
CA LEU A 189 -1.65 0.07 -10.50
C LEU A 189 -2.18 -1.13 -9.69
N ALA A 190 -1.32 -2.08 -9.32
CA ALA A 190 -1.68 -3.18 -8.44
C ALA A 190 -2.11 -2.67 -7.05
N ILE A 191 -1.34 -1.73 -6.48
CA ILE A 191 -1.68 -1.08 -5.21
C ILE A 191 -3.04 -0.37 -5.32
N GLN A 192 -3.29 0.36 -6.40
CA GLN A 192 -4.55 1.06 -6.63
C GLN A 192 -5.74 0.09 -6.69
N ARG A 193 -5.61 -1.03 -7.42
CA ARG A 193 -6.67 -2.06 -7.51
C ARG A 193 -7.00 -2.66 -6.14
N VAL A 194 -5.97 -3.03 -5.40
CA VAL A 194 -6.14 -3.59 -4.05
C VAL A 194 -6.73 -2.55 -3.10
N ALA A 195 -6.30 -1.30 -3.16
CA ALA A 195 -6.86 -0.21 -2.34
C ALA A 195 -8.35 0.01 -2.63
N ARG A 196 -8.74 0.02 -3.90
CA ARG A 196 -10.15 0.11 -4.30
C ARG A 196 -10.97 -1.08 -3.80
N ALA A 197 -10.41 -2.29 -3.90
CA ALA A 197 -11.05 -3.50 -3.37
C ALA A 197 -11.23 -3.44 -1.85
N LEU A 198 -10.26 -2.90 -1.10
CA LEU A 198 -10.40 -2.68 0.34
C LEU A 198 -11.48 -1.65 0.70
N LEU A 199 -11.73 -0.65 -0.15
CA LEU A 199 -12.83 0.29 0.06
C LEU A 199 -14.20 -0.35 -0.13
N VAL A 200 -14.30 -1.30 -1.06
CA VAL A 200 -15.55 -2.05 -1.35
C VAL A 200 -15.75 -3.19 -0.34
N HIS A 201 -14.69 -3.92 0.01
CA HIS A 201 -14.69 -5.03 0.95
C HIS A 201 -13.75 -4.77 2.14
N PRO A 202 -14.11 -3.87 3.04
CA PRO A 202 -13.18 -3.36 4.04
C PRO A 202 -12.83 -4.37 5.14
N ARG A 203 -13.68 -5.37 5.38
CA ARG A 203 -13.51 -6.25 6.55
C ARG A 203 -12.47 -7.35 6.35
N HIS A 204 -12.37 -7.89 5.15
CA HIS A 204 -11.53 -9.05 4.90
C HIS A 204 -11.31 -9.25 3.41
N LEU A 205 -10.08 -9.07 2.96
CA LEU A 205 -9.65 -9.36 1.60
C LEU A 205 -8.59 -10.47 1.67
N PRO A 206 -8.93 -11.73 1.32
CA PRO A 206 -8.01 -12.87 1.42
C PRO A 206 -6.79 -12.71 0.53
N TYR A 207 -5.65 -13.31 0.94
CA TYR A 207 -4.41 -13.34 0.16
C TYR A 207 -4.62 -13.67 -1.31
N ALA A 208 -5.36 -14.76 -1.60
CA ALA A 208 -5.57 -15.21 -2.97
C ALA A 208 -6.31 -14.19 -3.83
N VAL A 209 -7.26 -13.45 -3.25
CA VAL A 209 -7.99 -12.37 -3.93
C VAL A 209 -7.08 -11.17 -4.16
N VAL A 210 -6.27 -10.78 -3.16
CA VAL A 210 -5.28 -9.71 -3.31
C VAL A 210 -4.29 -10.04 -4.41
N ALA A 211 -3.78 -11.26 -4.43
CA ALA A 211 -2.84 -11.74 -5.43
C ALA A 211 -3.44 -11.66 -6.85
N ALA A 212 -4.68 -12.13 -7.03
CA ALA A 212 -5.37 -12.05 -8.31
C ALA A 212 -5.56 -10.60 -8.79
N LEU A 213 -5.99 -9.70 -7.89
CA LEU A 213 -6.16 -8.27 -8.20
C LEU A 213 -4.83 -7.57 -8.54
N ALA A 214 -3.74 -7.99 -7.93
CA ALA A 214 -2.42 -7.42 -8.19
C ALA A 214 -1.89 -7.77 -9.59
N GLU A 215 -2.36 -8.87 -10.19
CA GLU A 215 -1.93 -9.37 -11.50
C GLU A 215 -2.80 -8.89 -12.67
N ASP A 216 -3.99 -8.39 -12.42
CA ASP A 216 -4.99 -8.01 -13.44
C ASP A 216 -4.51 -6.91 -14.42
N GLY A 217 -3.22 -6.74 -14.67
CA GLY A 217 -2.76 -5.68 -15.56
C GLY A 217 -1.47 -5.91 -16.26
#